data_3086113a7300493b8daa8fa0a55be9bb
#
_entry.id   3086113a7300493b8daa8fa0a55be9bb
#
_cell.length_a   1.000
_cell.length_b   1.000
_cell.length_c   1.000
_cell.angle_alpha   90.00
_cell.angle_beta   90.00
_cell.angle_gamma   90.00
#
_symmetry.space_group_name_H-M   'P 1'
#
loop_
_entity.id
_entity.type
_entity.pdbx_description
1 polymer ?
#
loop_
_entity_poly.entity_id
_entity_poly.type
_entity_poly.pdbx_seq_one_letter_code
_entity_poly.pdbx_strand_id
1 'polypeptide(L)'
;MIDNKLKKFILKEANDRCKGTLVSTLDINFTDVGETFLVAEMHVTPKLHQPAGVLHGGATAALAETVGSSAAAIFSKKEDQMLRGVELSINHVRGISEGTVIAKAEPIHMGRTM
;
A
#
# COMPACT_ATOMS: atom_id res chain seq x y z
N MET A 1 -2.36 19.64 -5.95
CA MET A 1 -2.74 18.46 -6.75
C MET A 1 -1.51 17.80 -7.32
N ILE A 2 -1.47 16.49 -7.30
CA ILE A 2 -0.35 15.73 -7.88
C ILE A 2 -0.58 15.56 -9.38
N ASP A 3 0.35 16.05 -10.20
CA ASP A 3 0.23 15.85 -11.65
C ASP A 3 0.75 14.45 -12.02
N ASN A 4 0.52 14.06 -13.26
CA ASN A 4 0.89 12.72 -13.72
C ASN A 4 2.39 12.46 -13.66
N LYS A 5 3.19 13.46 -13.90
CA LYS A 5 4.64 13.30 -13.89
C LYS A 5 5.14 13.02 -12.48
N LEU A 6 4.64 13.76 -11.50
CA LEU A 6 5.00 13.56 -10.10
C LEU A 6 4.49 12.22 -9.61
N LYS A 7 3.27 11.85 -9.99
CA LYS A 7 2.71 10.55 -9.62
C LYS A 7 3.60 9.42 -10.11
N LYS A 8 4.02 9.46 -11.37
CA LYS A 8 4.89 8.43 -11.93
C LYS A 8 6.23 8.35 -11.19
N PHE A 9 6.78 9.51 -10.84
CA PHE A 9 8.03 9.56 -10.10
C PHE A 9 7.90 8.91 -8.73
N ILE A 10 6.85 9.25 -7.99
CA ILE A 10 6.62 8.70 -6.65
C ILE A 10 6.43 7.19 -6.71
N LEU A 11 5.61 6.71 -7.66
CA LEU A 11 5.36 5.28 -7.80
C LEU A 11 6.62 4.52 -8.20
N LYS A 12 7.42 5.07 -9.09
CA LYS A 12 8.67 4.43 -9.49
C LYS A 12 9.63 4.33 -8.31
N GLU A 13 9.79 5.42 -7.56
CA GLU A 13 10.66 5.43 -6.37
C GLU A 13 10.19 4.41 -5.35
N ALA A 14 8.89 4.38 -5.08
CA ALA A 14 8.33 3.46 -4.08
C ALA A 14 8.57 2.01 -4.49
N ASN A 15 8.32 1.67 -5.76
CA ASN A 15 8.50 0.30 -6.24
C ASN A 15 9.98 -0.07 -6.34
N ASP A 16 10.84 0.83 -6.76
CA ASP A 16 12.27 0.55 -6.87
C ASP A 16 12.89 0.24 -5.50
N ARG A 17 12.45 0.91 -4.47
CA ARG A 17 12.95 0.67 -3.11
C ARG A 17 12.58 -0.70 -2.57
N CYS A 18 11.56 -1.33 -3.15
CA CYS A 18 11.10 -2.64 -2.69
C CYS A 18 11.87 -3.80 -3.31
N LYS A 19 12.67 -3.54 -4.34
CA LYS A 19 13.42 -4.60 -5.01
C LYS A 19 14.34 -5.33 -4.04
N GLY A 20 14.30 -6.66 -4.11
CA GLY A 20 15.13 -7.50 -3.24
C GLY A 20 14.62 -7.59 -1.81
N THR A 21 13.40 -7.16 -1.54
CA THR A 21 12.81 -7.24 -0.21
C THR A 21 11.61 -8.17 -0.20
N LEU A 22 11.04 -8.37 0.99
CA LEU A 22 9.81 -9.16 1.13
C LEU A 22 8.68 -8.61 0.27
N VAL A 23 8.61 -7.29 0.09
CA VAL A 23 7.56 -6.65 -0.69
C VAL A 23 7.58 -7.17 -2.12
N SER A 24 8.76 -7.22 -2.75
CA SER A 24 8.87 -7.75 -4.11
C SER A 24 8.67 -9.26 -4.15
N THR A 25 9.07 -9.97 -3.10
CA THR A 25 8.85 -11.43 -3.01
C THR A 25 7.36 -11.77 -3.03
N LEU A 26 6.54 -10.93 -2.42
CA LEU A 26 5.09 -11.12 -2.41
C LEU A 26 4.40 -10.50 -3.62
N ASP A 27 5.14 -9.94 -4.55
CA ASP A 27 4.61 -9.25 -5.73
C ASP A 27 3.67 -8.11 -5.37
N ILE A 28 4.01 -7.38 -4.32
CA ILE A 28 3.28 -6.17 -3.95
C ILE A 28 3.82 -5.01 -4.76
N ASN A 29 2.93 -4.30 -5.43
CA ASN A 29 3.29 -3.16 -6.27
C ASN A 29 2.44 -1.95 -5.93
N PHE A 30 3.07 -0.79 -5.84
CA PHE A 30 2.34 0.47 -5.69
C PHE A 30 1.81 0.87 -7.05
N THR A 31 0.50 1.12 -7.13
CA THR A 31 -0.18 1.32 -8.41
C THR A 31 -0.82 2.70 -8.55
N ASP A 32 -1.05 3.40 -7.45
CA ASP A 32 -1.59 4.75 -7.53
C ASP A 32 -1.23 5.55 -6.28
N VAL A 33 -1.16 6.86 -6.44
CA VAL A 33 -0.89 7.79 -5.35
C VAL A 33 -1.58 9.11 -5.65
N GLY A 34 -2.15 9.71 -4.64
CA GLY A 34 -2.74 11.04 -4.73
C GLY A 34 -2.30 11.89 -3.56
N GLU A 35 -2.90 13.04 -3.38
CA GLU A 35 -2.55 13.91 -2.25
C GLU A 35 -2.93 13.29 -0.91
N THR A 36 -3.96 12.44 -0.91
CA THR A 36 -4.53 11.90 0.31
C THR A 36 -4.65 10.39 0.32
N PHE A 37 -3.97 9.70 -0.59
CA PHE A 37 -4.04 8.24 -0.61
C PHE A 37 -2.84 7.61 -1.30
N LEU A 38 -2.61 6.36 -0.96
CA LEU A 38 -1.64 5.50 -1.62
C LEU A 38 -2.29 4.14 -1.84
N VAL A 39 -2.12 3.57 -3.02
CA VAL A 39 -2.70 2.28 -3.38
C VAL A 39 -1.60 1.30 -3.74
N ALA A 40 -1.72 0.08 -3.26
CA ALA A 40 -0.87 -1.03 -3.66
C ALA A 40 -1.73 -2.24 -3.99
N GLU A 41 -1.20 -3.13 -4.82
CA GLU A 41 -1.88 -4.34 -5.24
C GLU A 41 -0.99 -5.54 -5.07
N MET A 42 -1.62 -6.69 -4.84
CA MET A 42 -0.92 -7.97 -4.70
C MET A 42 -1.72 -9.04 -5.41
N HIS A 43 -1.10 -9.71 -6.38
CA HIS A 43 -1.75 -10.84 -7.05
C HIS A 43 -1.77 -12.05 -6.15
N VAL A 44 -2.92 -12.71 -6.08
CA VAL A 44 -3.08 -13.94 -5.32
C VAL A 44 -2.64 -15.11 -6.19
N THR A 45 -1.57 -15.77 -5.77
CA THR A 45 -1.04 -16.95 -6.44
C THR A 45 -0.84 -18.05 -5.41
N PRO A 46 -0.67 -19.32 -5.86
CA PRO A 46 -0.50 -20.43 -4.91
C PRO A 46 0.61 -20.23 -3.88
N LYS A 47 1.67 -19.50 -4.21
CA LYS A 47 2.76 -19.27 -3.25
C LYS A 47 2.33 -18.38 -2.08
N LEU A 48 1.21 -17.68 -2.23
CA LEU A 48 0.66 -16.83 -1.16
C LEU A 48 -0.48 -17.52 -0.41
N HIS A 49 -0.80 -18.76 -0.77
CA HIS A 49 -1.87 -19.51 -0.11
C HIS A 49 -1.43 -20.10 1.21
N GLN A 50 -2.37 -20.26 2.11
CA GLN A 50 -2.21 -21.14 3.25
C GLN A 50 -2.67 -22.55 2.83
N PRO A 51 -2.46 -23.59 3.69
CA PRO A 51 -2.73 -24.98 3.25
C PRO A 51 -4.14 -25.29 2.77
N ALA A 52 -5.13 -24.50 3.15
CA ALA A 52 -6.50 -24.73 2.68
C ALA A 52 -6.76 -24.20 1.26
N GLY A 53 -5.74 -23.67 0.59
CA GLY A 53 -5.87 -23.23 -0.81
C GLY A 53 -6.44 -21.84 -0.99
N VAL A 54 -6.42 -21.03 0.07
CA VAL A 54 -6.86 -19.65 0.01
C VAL A 54 -5.73 -18.74 0.47
N LEU A 55 -5.84 -17.46 0.19
CA LEU A 55 -4.82 -16.47 0.54
C LEU A 55 -4.48 -16.54 2.03
N HIS A 56 -3.19 -16.59 2.32
CA HIS A 56 -2.70 -16.58 3.70
C HIS A 56 -2.97 -15.20 4.30
N GLY A 57 -3.56 -15.18 5.50
CA GLY A 57 -3.82 -13.94 6.20
C GLY A 57 -2.57 -13.10 6.46
N GLY A 58 -1.42 -13.78 6.62
CA GLY A 58 -0.15 -13.09 6.77
C GLY A 58 0.26 -12.30 5.53
N ALA A 59 -0.11 -12.78 4.33
CA ALA A 59 0.16 -12.05 3.10
C ALA A 59 -0.67 -10.76 3.05
N THR A 60 -1.94 -10.85 3.44
CA THR A 60 -2.80 -9.66 3.53
C THR A 60 -2.25 -8.68 4.57
N ALA A 61 -1.80 -9.18 5.71
CA ALA A 61 -1.21 -8.35 6.75
C ALA A 61 0.06 -7.65 6.26
N ALA A 62 0.89 -8.36 5.48
CA ALA A 62 2.10 -7.77 4.91
C ALA A 62 1.76 -6.66 3.91
N LEU A 63 0.71 -6.86 3.11
CA LEU A 63 0.25 -5.82 2.19
C LEU A 63 -0.23 -4.59 2.97
N ALA A 64 -1.02 -4.81 4.01
CA ALA A 64 -1.54 -3.72 4.84
C ALA A 64 -0.40 -2.95 5.51
N GLU A 65 0.56 -3.67 6.08
CA GLU A 65 1.72 -3.05 6.72
C GLU A 65 2.54 -2.26 5.70
N THR A 66 2.75 -2.82 4.52
CA THR A 66 3.55 -2.18 3.48
C THR A 66 2.91 -0.87 3.01
N VAL A 67 1.62 -0.90 2.67
CA VAL A 67 0.97 0.31 2.17
C VAL A 67 0.79 1.32 3.29
N GLY A 68 0.49 0.86 4.50
CA GLY A 68 0.31 1.75 5.65
C GLY A 68 1.58 2.47 6.05
N SER A 69 2.69 1.75 6.19
CA SER A 69 3.94 2.38 6.58
C SER A 69 4.51 3.25 5.46
N SER A 70 4.33 2.87 4.20
CA SER A 70 4.75 3.70 3.08
C SER A 70 3.94 5.00 3.01
N ALA A 71 2.64 4.92 3.23
CA ALA A 71 1.79 6.11 3.28
C ALA A 71 2.22 7.04 4.43
N ALA A 72 2.50 6.46 5.59
CA ALA A 72 2.97 7.26 6.72
C ALA A 72 4.26 8.00 6.39
N ALA A 73 5.20 7.32 5.72
CA ALA A 73 6.46 7.94 5.33
C ALA A 73 6.26 9.06 4.32
N ILE A 74 5.39 8.84 3.34
CA ILE A 74 5.13 9.85 2.29
C ILE A 74 4.41 11.07 2.85
N PHE A 75 3.35 10.84 3.62
CA PHE A 75 2.47 11.92 4.04
C PHE A 75 2.92 12.64 5.30
N SER A 76 3.81 12.05 6.10
CA SER A 76 4.32 12.70 7.30
C SER A 76 5.31 13.82 6.99
N LYS A 77 5.68 13.99 5.74
CA LYS A 77 6.62 15.03 5.33
C LYS A 77 6.00 16.39 5.14
N LYS A 78 4.68 16.49 5.29
CA LYS A 78 4.00 17.78 5.16
C LYS A 78 4.23 18.61 6.41
N GLU A 79 4.69 19.84 6.20
CA GLU A 79 5.18 20.68 7.29
C GLU A 79 4.12 21.07 8.32
N ASP A 80 2.95 21.45 7.90
CA ASP A 80 1.96 22.03 8.79
C ASP A 80 1.03 21.04 9.42
N GLN A 81 1.25 19.76 9.16
CA GLN A 81 0.30 18.75 9.57
C GLN A 81 0.98 17.66 10.36
N MET A 82 0.29 17.22 11.38
CA MET A 82 0.71 16.12 12.19
C MET A 82 -0.05 14.89 11.71
N LEU A 83 0.68 13.85 11.31
CA LEU A 83 0.06 12.61 10.90
C LEU A 83 -0.40 11.86 12.14
N ARG A 84 -1.71 11.69 12.27
CA ARG A 84 -2.30 11.01 13.41
C ARG A 84 -2.29 9.51 13.26
N GLY A 85 -2.44 9.05 12.02
CA GLY A 85 -2.49 7.64 11.72
C GLY A 85 -2.81 7.44 10.26
N VAL A 86 -3.07 6.18 9.91
CA VAL A 86 -3.40 5.80 8.53
C VAL A 86 -4.61 4.89 8.58
N GLU A 87 -5.60 5.19 7.76
CA GLU A 87 -6.77 4.35 7.59
C GLU A 87 -6.54 3.45 6.39
N LEU A 88 -6.86 2.17 6.54
CA LEU A 88 -6.62 1.17 5.50
C LEU A 88 -7.92 0.54 5.03
N SER A 89 -8.03 0.37 3.72
CA SER A 89 -9.11 -0.38 3.08
C SER A 89 -8.50 -1.51 2.28
N ILE A 90 -9.01 -2.72 2.44
CA ILE A 90 -8.54 -3.90 1.71
C ILE A 90 -9.70 -4.50 0.94
N ASN A 91 -9.52 -4.66 -0.37
CA ASN A 91 -10.53 -5.27 -1.23
C ASN A 91 -9.94 -6.46 -1.97
N HIS A 92 -10.65 -7.58 -1.93
CA HIS A 92 -10.31 -8.77 -2.70
C HIS A 92 -11.13 -8.77 -3.98
N VAL A 93 -10.45 -8.71 -5.12
CA VAL A 93 -11.11 -8.78 -6.42
C VAL A 93 -11.03 -10.21 -6.91
N ARG A 94 -12.17 -10.83 -7.14
CA ARG A 94 -12.34 -12.22 -7.55
C ARG A 94 -12.13 -13.24 -6.44
N GLY A 95 -12.18 -12.81 -5.19
CA GLY A 95 -12.16 -13.74 -4.07
C GLY A 95 -10.78 -13.94 -3.48
N ILE A 96 -10.65 -14.99 -2.67
CA ILE A 96 -9.45 -15.18 -1.84
C ILE A 96 -8.54 -16.32 -2.30
N SER A 97 -8.92 -17.06 -3.34
CA SER A 97 -8.06 -18.10 -3.90
C SER A 97 -7.35 -17.67 -5.17
N GLU A 98 -7.83 -16.64 -5.82
CA GLU A 98 -7.20 -16.08 -7.02
C GLU A 98 -7.62 -14.62 -7.17
N GLY A 99 -7.00 -13.92 -8.10
CA GLY A 99 -7.34 -12.53 -8.38
C GLY A 99 -6.33 -11.58 -7.78
N THR A 100 -6.81 -10.44 -7.33
CA THR A 100 -5.96 -9.36 -6.84
C THR A 100 -6.52 -8.79 -5.55
N VAL A 101 -5.61 -8.48 -4.62
CA VAL A 101 -5.96 -7.75 -3.41
C VAL A 101 -5.51 -6.32 -3.59
N ILE A 102 -6.41 -5.38 -3.40
CA ILE A 102 -6.12 -3.95 -3.53
C ILE A 102 -6.19 -3.32 -2.15
N ALA A 103 -5.12 -2.65 -1.76
CA ALA A 103 -5.03 -1.97 -0.48
C ALA A 103 -4.90 -0.47 -0.72
N LYS A 104 -5.70 0.31 -0.01
CA LYS A 104 -5.65 1.76 -0.08
C LYS A 104 -5.41 2.32 1.31
N ALA A 105 -4.43 3.19 1.44
CA ALA A 105 -4.11 3.87 2.69
C ALA A 105 -4.43 5.35 2.56
N GLU A 106 -5.08 5.89 3.57
CA GLU A 106 -5.42 7.31 3.63
C GLU A 106 -4.94 7.87 4.96
N PRO A 107 -4.17 8.96 4.96
CA PRO A 107 -3.66 9.52 6.20
C PRO A 107 -4.78 10.17 7.02
N ILE A 108 -4.65 10.06 8.32
CA ILE A 108 -5.51 10.76 9.27
C ILE A 108 -4.67 11.87 9.87
N HIS A 109 -5.08 13.09 9.67
CA HIS A 109 -4.34 14.25 10.16
C HIS A 109 -4.99 14.82 11.42
N MET A 110 -4.14 15.36 12.29
CA MET A 110 -4.64 16.07 13.45
C MET A 110 -4.93 17.55 13.15
N GLY A 111 -4.65 17.96 11.94
CA GLY A 111 -4.72 19.35 11.59
C GLY A 111 -3.40 20.05 11.94
N ARG A 112 -3.44 21.35 12.01
CA ARG A 112 -2.22 22.10 12.31
C ARG A 112 -1.82 21.93 13.75
N THR A 113 -0.53 21.86 13.98
CA THR A 113 0.03 21.85 15.32
C THR A 113 -0.25 23.18 16.00
N MET A 114 -0.69 23.11 17.20
CA MET A 114 -0.99 24.31 17.97
C MET A 114 0.21 24.72 18.81
#